data_112baf379aaee958060fb5d9f04028c4
#
_entry.id   112baf379aaee958060fb5d9f04028c4
#
_cell.length_a   1.000
_cell.length_b   1.000
_cell.length_c   1.000
_cell.angle_alpha   90.00
_cell.angle_beta   90.00
_cell.angle_gamma   90.00
#
_symmetry.space_group_name_H-M   'P 1'
#
loop_
_entity.id
_entity.type
_entity.pdbx_description
1 polymer ?
#
loop_
_entity_poly.entity_id
_entity_poly.type
_entity_poly.pdbx_seq_one_letter_code
_entity_poly.pdbx_strand_id
1 'polypeptide(L)'
;MKKEANPLAKHGRLSYLEIPAMDPRQSAAFYEGVFGWKIDQRSKDDFRFSVRDELLIGRWATGRVASREAGILPFIYVDDIEGAIRRVTAGGGEIVKAPYAEGDVQVARIRDPAGNLVGMWQFS
;
A
#
# COMPACT_ATOMS: atom_id res chain seq x y z
N MET A 1 -15.97 11.70 15.78
CA MET A 1 -15.34 10.62 16.57
C MET A 1 -14.50 11.25 17.69
N LYS A 2 -14.67 10.74 18.88
CA LYS A 2 -13.90 11.24 20.01
C LYS A 2 -12.45 10.77 19.96
N LYS A 3 -11.53 11.64 20.35
CA LYS A 3 -10.10 11.32 20.33
C LYS A 3 -9.76 10.05 21.11
N GLU A 4 -10.35 9.89 22.28
CA GLU A 4 -10.05 8.75 23.16
C GLU A 4 -10.55 7.42 22.59
N ALA A 5 -11.61 7.47 21.78
CA ALA A 5 -12.21 6.27 21.18
C ALA A 5 -11.64 5.96 19.81
N ASN A 6 -10.75 6.83 19.29
CA ASN A 6 -10.21 6.64 17.94
C ASN A 6 -8.94 5.76 18.02
N PRO A 7 -8.97 4.54 17.44
CA PRO A 7 -7.79 3.67 17.47
C PRO A 7 -6.57 4.25 16.76
N LEU A 8 -6.78 5.24 15.89
CA LEU A 8 -5.67 5.92 15.19
C LEU A 8 -4.93 6.89 16.10
N ALA A 9 -5.60 7.38 17.16
CA ALA A 9 -5.06 8.42 18.04
C ALA A 9 -4.30 7.81 19.22
N LYS A 10 -3.23 7.09 18.92
CA LYS A 10 -2.34 6.51 19.91
C LYS A 10 -0.95 7.12 19.75
N HIS A 11 -0.37 7.58 20.86
CA HIS A 11 0.93 8.23 20.80
C HIS A 11 1.97 7.34 20.10
N GLY A 12 2.63 7.90 19.09
CA GLY A 12 3.68 7.20 18.36
C GLY A 12 3.21 6.27 17.25
N ARG A 13 1.90 6.10 17.07
CA ARG A 13 1.35 5.22 16.02
C ARG A 13 1.46 5.89 14.66
N LEU A 14 1.97 5.16 13.67
CA LEU A 14 1.85 5.55 12.26
C LEU A 14 0.39 5.36 11.87
N SER A 15 -0.32 6.45 11.56
CA SER A 15 -1.78 6.40 11.45
C SER A 15 -2.34 6.96 10.15
N TYR A 16 -1.56 7.75 9.42
CA TYR A 16 -2.03 8.36 8.17
C TYR A 16 -0.89 8.37 7.16
N LEU A 17 -1.21 7.95 5.94
CA LEU A 17 -0.22 7.86 4.88
C LEU A 17 -0.76 8.50 3.61
N GLU A 18 0.03 9.35 2.97
CA GLU A 18 -0.28 9.85 1.63
C GLU A 18 0.63 9.17 0.63
N ILE A 19 0.02 8.60 -0.39
CA ILE A 19 0.73 7.88 -1.44
C ILE A 19 0.63 8.69 -2.73
N PRO A 20 1.76 9.07 -3.34
CA PRO A 20 1.72 9.75 -4.63
C PRO A 20 1.01 8.91 -5.68
N ALA A 21 0.18 9.55 -6.48
CA ALA A 21 -0.55 8.89 -7.57
C ALA A 21 -0.62 9.81 -8.77
N MET A 22 -0.46 9.24 -9.96
CA MET A 22 -0.73 9.96 -11.20
C MET A 22 -2.22 9.89 -11.50
N ASP A 23 -2.81 8.73 -11.25
CA ASP A 23 -4.23 8.47 -11.42
C ASP A 23 -4.73 7.79 -10.13
N PRO A 24 -5.36 8.54 -9.21
CA PRO A 24 -5.82 7.97 -7.94
C PRO A 24 -6.78 6.80 -8.10
N ARG A 25 -7.62 6.80 -9.13
CA ARG A 25 -8.55 5.70 -9.40
C ARG A 25 -7.79 4.41 -9.69
N GLN A 26 -6.76 4.49 -10.53
CA GLN A 26 -5.93 3.33 -10.86
C GLN A 26 -5.17 2.83 -9.64
N SER A 27 -4.59 3.75 -8.88
CA SER A 27 -3.87 3.38 -7.65
C SER A 27 -4.79 2.73 -6.64
N ALA A 28 -6.00 3.29 -6.44
CA ALA A 28 -6.98 2.70 -5.52
C ALA A 28 -7.35 1.27 -5.94
N ALA A 29 -7.64 1.07 -7.23
CA ALA A 29 -7.96 -0.27 -7.74
C ALA A 29 -6.80 -1.25 -7.53
N PHE A 30 -5.58 -0.79 -7.70
CA PHE A 30 -4.38 -1.61 -7.49
C PHE A 30 -4.29 -2.07 -6.03
N TYR A 31 -4.36 -1.14 -5.07
CA TYR A 31 -4.20 -1.49 -3.65
C TYR A 31 -5.38 -2.31 -3.14
N GLU A 32 -6.57 -2.08 -3.65
CA GLU A 32 -7.72 -2.92 -3.33
C GLU A 32 -7.52 -4.35 -3.87
N GLY A 33 -7.10 -4.47 -5.13
CA GLY A 33 -6.95 -5.77 -5.78
C GLY A 33 -5.80 -6.60 -5.23
N VAL A 34 -4.67 -5.96 -4.92
CA VAL A 34 -3.48 -6.67 -4.45
C VAL A 34 -3.54 -6.93 -2.95
N PHE A 35 -3.93 -5.92 -2.16
CA PHE A 35 -3.80 -5.96 -0.71
C PHE A 35 -5.13 -6.00 0.04
N GLY A 36 -6.25 -5.83 -0.66
CA GLY A 36 -7.55 -5.85 -0.01
C GLY A 36 -7.85 -4.61 0.82
N TRP A 37 -7.20 -3.48 0.53
CA TRP A 37 -7.48 -2.24 1.24
C TRP A 37 -8.90 -1.77 0.92
N LYS A 38 -9.54 -1.18 1.91
CA LYS A 38 -10.88 -0.64 1.75
C LYS A 38 -10.80 0.76 1.15
N ILE A 39 -11.53 0.98 0.06
CA ILE A 39 -11.52 2.24 -0.67
C ILE A 39 -12.71 3.09 -0.26
N ASP A 40 -12.46 4.38 -0.04
CA ASP A 40 -13.47 5.39 0.24
C ASP A 40 -13.32 6.50 -0.78
N GLN A 41 -14.14 6.45 -1.82
CA GLN A 41 -14.15 7.49 -2.85
C GLN A 41 -15.08 8.62 -2.40
N ARG A 42 -14.50 9.79 -2.13
CA ARG A 42 -15.26 10.94 -1.65
C ARG A 42 -15.74 11.86 -2.76
N SER A 43 -15.03 11.87 -3.88
CA SER A 43 -15.43 12.63 -5.06
C SER A 43 -14.79 11.97 -6.28
N LYS A 44 -14.96 12.58 -7.46
CA LYS A 44 -14.40 12.04 -8.70
C LYS A 44 -12.91 11.76 -8.60
N ASP A 45 -12.17 12.64 -7.93
CA ASP A 45 -10.71 12.53 -7.87
C ASP A 45 -10.17 12.35 -6.45
N ASP A 46 -11.05 12.20 -5.45
CA ASP A 46 -10.65 12.05 -4.05
C ASP A 46 -10.84 10.60 -3.60
N PHE A 47 -9.76 9.82 -3.72
CA PHE A 47 -9.75 8.42 -3.33
C PHE A 47 -8.93 8.24 -2.06
N ARG A 48 -9.56 7.68 -1.04
CA ARG A 48 -8.98 7.42 0.26
C ARG A 48 -9.04 5.95 0.57
N PHE A 49 -8.26 5.53 1.57
CA PHE A 49 -8.21 4.12 1.95
C PHE A 49 -8.19 3.96 3.46
N SER A 50 -8.60 2.79 3.90
CA SER A 50 -8.31 2.32 5.24
C SER A 50 -7.73 0.92 5.13
N VAL A 51 -6.71 0.69 5.92
CA VAL A 51 -6.12 -0.62 6.07
C VAL A 51 -6.93 -1.35 7.13
N ARG A 52 -6.91 -2.65 7.07
CA ARG A 52 -7.64 -3.57 7.91
C ARG A 52 -7.75 -3.08 9.36
N ASP A 53 -8.97 -3.13 9.92
CA ASP A 53 -9.30 -2.68 11.27
C ASP A 53 -9.10 -1.17 11.47
N GLU A 54 -8.96 -0.43 10.37
CA GLU A 54 -8.80 1.03 10.37
C GLU A 54 -7.64 1.50 11.23
N LEU A 55 -6.57 0.70 11.30
CA LEU A 55 -5.36 1.06 12.05
C LEU A 55 -4.44 1.98 11.29
N LEU A 56 -4.64 2.11 9.98
CA LEU A 56 -3.93 3.05 9.13
C LEU A 56 -4.91 3.52 8.06
N ILE A 57 -5.02 4.83 7.90
CA ILE A 57 -5.82 5.43 6.84
C ILE A 57 -4.95 6.32 5.97
N GLY A 58 -5.48 6.78 4.86
CA GLY A 58 -4.74 7.70 4.02
C GLY A 58 -5.45 8.01 2.73
N ARG A 59 -4.68 8.55 1.78
CA ARG A 59 -5.22 8.86 0.46
C ARG A 59 -4.14 8.82 -0.60
N TRP A 60 -4.56 8.74 -1.84
CA TRP A 60 -3.68 8.90 -2.99
C TRP A 60 -3.71 10.36 -3.43
N ALA A 61 -2.53 10.97 -3.49
CA ALA A 61 -2.39 12.40 -3.74
C ALA A 61 -1.71 12.65 -5.08
N THR A 62 -2.32 13.49 -5.92
CA THR A 62 -1.71 13.93 -7.17
C THR A 62 -0.74 15.09 -6.91
N GLY A 63 0.15 15.35 -7.88
CA GLY A 63 1.05 16.49 -7.80
C GLY A 63 2.32 16.25 -7.02
N ARG A 64 2.52 15.04 -6.51
CA ARG A 64 3.76 14.65 -5.84
C ARG A 64 4.57 13.70 -6.71
N VAL A 65 5.88 13.77 -6.56
CA VAL A 65 6.78 12.82 -7.22
C VAL A 65 6.64 11.46 -6.55
N ALA A 66 6.50 10.41 -7.35
CA ALA A 66 6.44 9.03 -6.85
C ALA A 66 7.72 8.68 -6.10
N SER A 67 7.59 7.88 -5.05
CA SER A 67 8.72 7.38 -4.27
C SER A 67 9.32 6.16 -4.97
N ARG A 68 10.13 6.39 -6.00
CA ARG A 68 10.67 5.33 -6.85
C ARG A 68 11.89 4.64 -6.25
N GLU A 69 12.68 5.39 -5.48
CA GLU A 69 13.90 4.90 -4.86
C GLU A 69 13.75 4.89 -3.35
N ALA A 70 14.53 4.07 -2.70
CA ALA A 70 14.39 3.86 -1.27
C ALA A 70 14.87 5.04 -0.44
N GLY A 71 14.00 5.73 0.20
CA GLY A 71 14.14 6.40 1.46
C GLY A 71 13.41 5.50 2.45
N ILE A 72 12.22 5.93 2.90
CA ILE A 72 11.35 5.06 3.69
C ILE A 72 10.73 4.03 2.75
N LEU A 73 10.80 2.77 3.14
CA LEU A 73 10.24 1.67 2.35
C LEU A 73 9.16 0.96 3.19
N PRO A 74 7.89 1.16 2.87
CA PRO A 74 6.82 0.45 3.57
C PRO A 74 6.75 -1.00 3.11
N PHE A 75 6.54 -1.91 4.07
CA PHE A 75 6.34 -3.32 3.77
C PHE A 75 4.92 -3.72 4.15
N ILE A 76 4.26 -4.43 3.26
CA ILE A 76 2.88 -4.89 3.45
C ILE A 76 2.91 -6.41 3.57
N TYR A 77 2.31 -6.93 4.65
CA TYR A 77 2.16 -8.37 4.83
C TYR A 77 1.15 -8.92 3.84
N VAL A 78 1.45 -10.06 3.25
CA VAL A 78 0.54 -10.79 2.37
C VAL A 78 0.51 -12.26 2.78
N ASP A 79 -0.65 -12.90 2.63
CA ASP A 79 -0.81 -14.30 2.99
C ASP A 79 -0.19 -15.26 1.96
N ASP A 80 -0.16 -14.83 0.70
CA ASP A 80 0.33 -15.62 -0.42
C ASP A 80 1.12 -14.71 -1.35
N ILE A 81 2.45 -14.69 -1.16
CA ILE A 81 3.31 -13.75 -1.89
C ILE A 81 3.33 -14.06 -3.39
N GLU A 82 3.28 -15.33 -3.79
CA GLU A 82 3.25 -15.68 -5.20
C GLU A 82 1.96 -15.22 -5.86
N GLY A 83 0.83 -15.37 -5.17
CA GLY A 83 -0.44 -14.84 -5.64
C GLY A 83 -0.45 -13.33 -5.71
N ALA A 84 0.16 -12.67 -4.73
CA ALA A 84 0.28 -11.21 -4.72
C ALA A 84 1.10 -10.72 -5.92
N ILE A 85 2.20 -11.40 -6.25
CA ILE A 85 3.01 -11.07 -7.42
C ILE A 85 2.17 -11.09 -8.71
N ARG A 86 1.33 -12.11 -8.87
CA ARG A 86 0.46 -12.20 -10.05
C ARG A 86 -0.53 -11.02 -10.09
N ARG A 87 -1.09 -10.66 -8.94
CA ARG A 87 -2.04 -9.54 -8.86
C ARG A 87 -1.36 -8.19 -9.08
N VAL A 88 -0.12 -8.04 -8.65
CA VAL A 88 0.67 -6.82 -8.92
C VAL A 88 0.79 -6.60 -10.42
N THR A 89 1.21 -7.62 -11.16
CA THR A 89 1.37 -7.54 -12.61
C THR A 89 0.05 -7.26 -13.30
N ALA A 90 -1.00 -7.99 -12.91
CA ALA A 90 -2.33 -7.81 -13.50
C ALA A 90 -2.91 -6.42 -13.21
N GLY A 91 -2.55 -5.82 -12.08
CA GLY A 91 -3.05 -4.50 -11.68
C GLY A 91 -2.25 -3.31 -12.18
N GLY A 92 -1.25 -3.55 -13.01
CA GLY A 92 -0.45 -2.45 -13.59
C GLY A 92 0.78 -2.08 -12.79
N GLY A 93 1.17 -2.89 -11.81
CA GLY A 93 2.40 -2.71 -11.08
C GLY A 93 3.58 -3.41 -11.76
N GLU A 94 4.74 -3.28 -11.16
CA GLU A 94 5.99 -3.82 -11.68
C GLU A 94 6.71 -4.60 -10.59
N ILE A 95 7.31 -5.73 -10.93
CA ILE A 95 8.11 -6.49 -9.99
C ILE A 95 9.54 -5.97 -10.06
N VAL A 96 10.03 -5.45 -8.94
CA VAL A 96 11.40 -4.93 -8.84
C VAL A 96 12.35 -6.03 -8.37
N LYS A 97 11.92 -6.78 -7.36
CA LYS A 97 12.66 -7.94 -6.87
C LYS A 97 11.69 -9.05 -6.55
N ALA A 98 11.82 -10.16 -7.27
CA ALA A 98 10.99 -11.34 -7.07
C ALA A 98 11.18 -11.91 -5.67
N PRO A 99 10.22 -12.68 -5.16
CA PRO A 99 10.31 -13.22 -3.81
C PRO A 99 11.61 -13.98 -3.55
N TYR A 100 12.21 -13.68 -2.42
CA TYR A 100 13.44 -14.34 -1.96
C TYR A 100 13.39 -14.55 -0.46
N ALA A 101 14.12 -15.53 0.02
CA ALA A 101 14.17 -15.83 1.44
C ALA A 101 15.09 -14.86 2.16
N GLU A 102 14.65 -14.38 3.32
CA GLU A 102 15.44 -13.54 4.20
C GLU A 102 15.16 -14.00 5.62
N GLY A 103 16.04 -14.84 6.15
CA GLY A 103 15.77 -15.49 7.42
C GLY A 103 14.56 -16.40 7.32
N ASP A 104 13.58 -16.20 8.19
CA ASP A 104 12.37 -17.00 8.25
C ASP A 104 11.17 -16.34 7.54
N VAL A 105 11.46 -15.37 6.65
CA VAL A 105 10.43 -14.70 5.87
C VAL A 105 10.75 -14.74 4.39
N GLN A 106 9.71 -14.58 3.56
CA GLN A 106 9.83 -14.32 2.14
C GLN A 106 9.57 -12.84 1.91
N VAL A 107 10.37 -12.21 1.07
CA VAL A 107 10.30 -10.76 0.83
C VAL A 107 10.31 -10.51 -0.68
N ALA A 108 9.59 -9.49 -1.12
CA ALA A 108 9.61 -9.03 -2.50
C ALA A 108 9.51 -7.52 -2.53
N ARG A 109 9.88 -6.92 -3.65
CA ARG A 109 9.71 -5.47 -3.87
C ARG A 109 9.01 -5.24 -5.19
N ILE A 110 8.08 -4.31 -5.16
CA ILE A 110 7.26 -4.00 -6.34
C ILE A 110 7.15 -2.49 -6.48
N ARG A 111 6.71 -2.04 -7.66
CA ARG A 111 6.25 -0.67 -7.84
C ARG A 111 4.76 -0.68 -8.11
N ASP A 112 4.06 0.26 -7.50
CA ASP A 112 2.64 0.45 -7.78
C ASP A 112 2.48 1.17 -9.15
N PRO A 113 1.25 1.39 -9.63
CA PRO A 113 1.05 2.00 -10.95
C PRO A 113 1.63 3.40 -11.12
N ALA A 114 1.82 4.14 -10.03
CA ALA A 114 2.45 5.45 -10.08
C ALA A 114 3.97 5.37 -10.05
N GLY A 115 4.53 4.20 -9.73
CA GLY A 115 5.95 3.98 -9.63
C GLY A 115 6.50 4.00 -8.20
N ASN A 116 5.64 4.05 -7.19
CA ASN A 116 6.10 4.01 -5.79
C ASN A 116 6.64 2.62 -5.45
N LEU A 117 7.80 2.60 -4.82
CA LEU A 117 8.43 1.36 -4.35
C LEU A 117 7.79 0.90 -3.05
N VAL A 118 7.38 -0.36 -3.00
CA VAL A 118 6.71 -0.98 -1.86
C VAL A 118 7.26 -2.38 -1.68
N GLY A 119 7.46 -2.80 -0.43
CA GLY A 119 7.85 -4.16 -0.11
C GLY A 119 6.64 -5.02 0.25
N MET A 120 6.76 -6.32 0.03
CA MET A 120 5.78 -7.31 0.48
C MET A 120 6.52 -8.38 1.27
N TRP A 121 5.84 -9.02 2.22
CA TRP A 121 6.46 -10.10 2.98
C TRP A 121 5.42 -11.08 3.49
N GLN A 122 5.88 -12.31 3.75
CA GLN A 122 5.11 -13.35 4.41
C GLN A 122 6.06 -14.20 5.23
N PHE A 123 5.53 -14.97 6.16
CA PHE A 123 6.34 -15.97 6.84
C PHE A 123 6.64 -17.14 5.89
N SER A 124 7.83 -17.69 6.02
CA SER A 124 8.26 -18.84 5.22
C SER A 124 7.53 -20.10 5.63
#